data_bb2171f1bf20f6e7c4d3baf80848d4b0
#
_entry.id   bb2171f1bf20f6e7c4d3baf80848d4b0
#
_cell.length_a   1.000
_cell.length_b   1.000
_cell.length_c   1.000
_cell.angle_alpha   90.00
_cell.angle_beta   90.00
_cell.angle_gamma   90.00
#
_symmetry.space_group_name_H-M   'P 1'
#
loop_
_entity.id
_entity.type
_entity.pdbx_description
1 polymer ?
#
loop_
_entity_poly.entity_id
_entity_poly.type
_entity_poly.pdbx_seq_one_letter_code
_entity_poly.pdbx_strand_id
1 'polypeptide(L)'
;MSFGYQVLGFGSRKKPFVAYNIEYLVIGGGGYGRVSAPGGGGAGGYRNSYSSETSGRNSSSESALTLADANYTITVGAGGSVSNGSDSSISGTGITTVTSLGGGFGGRDGQAGGDGGSGGGGAETNSNGGSGTSAQGFDGGGYNGGGGGASSNGFDGYGNNQGLPNGGKGGSGLASSITASSVTRASGGSAYYYAPAPTRSANVTGGGGGASQTNGAANTGGGGAADGGQGGSGVVILRIPTANYSGTTTGSPTVATSGSDTILTFTGSGSYRA
;
A
#
# COMPACT_ATOMS: atom_id res chain seq x y z
N MET A 1 41.84 37.41 -51.81
CA MET A 1 42.03 36.50 -50.65
C MET A 1 40.76 36.51 -49.83
N SER A 2 40.02 35.39 -49.84
CA SER A 2 38.78 35.27 -49.08
C SER A 2 39.10 34.61 -47.75
N PHE A 3 38.86 35.29 -46.65
CA PHE A 3 39.01 34.72 -45.31
C PHE A 3 37.70 34.02 -44.93
N GLY A 4 37.71 32.69 -44.97
CA GLY A 4 36.61 31.86 -44.46
C GLY A 4 36.61 31.88 -42.96
N TYR A 5 35.57 32.43 -42.34
CA TYR A 5 35.31 32.27 -40.89
C TYR A 5 34.77 30.88 -40.65
N GLN A 6 35.52 30.04 -39.95
CA GLN A 6 35.02 28.79 -39.39
C GLN A 6 34.23 29.12 -38.13
N VAL A 7 32.89 28.96 -38.19
CA VAL A 7 32.05 29.01 -37.00
C VAL A 7 32.30 27.72 -36.22
N LEU A 8 33.08 27.82 -35.17
CA LEU A 8 33.18 26.74 -34.18
C LEU A 8 31.79 26.57 -33.53
N GLY A 9 31.06 25.55 -33.94
CA GLY A 9 29.80 25.16 -33.30
C GLY A 9 30.10 24.76 -31.83
N PHE A 10 29.67 25.57 -30.92
CA PHE A 10 29.62 25.17 -29.50
C PHE A 10 28.52 24.11 -29.41
N GLY A 11 28.88 22.85 -29.58
CA GLY A 11 28.04 21.74 -29.22
C GLY A 11 27.65 21.87 -27.73
N SER A 12 26.38 22.03 -27.46
CA SER A 12 25.86 22.00 -26.11
C SER A 12 26.32 20.67 -25.45
N ARG A 13 27.36 20.73 -24.62
CA ARG A 13 27.74 19.56 -23.83
C ARG A 13 26.59 19.26 -22.89
N LYS A 14 25.90 18.11 -23.09
CA LYS A 14 24.92 17.61 -22.14
C LYS A 14 25.61 17.56 -20.76
N LYS A 15 25.03 18.25 -19.79
CA LYS A 15 25.56 18.23 -18.42
C LYS A 15 25.68 16.78 -17.97
N PRO A 16 26.81 16.34 -17.40
CA PRO A 16 26.92 14.98 -16.87
C PRO A 16 25.80 14.72 -15.86
N PHE A 17 25.18 13.54 -15.93
CA PHE A 17 24.22 13.11 -14.93
C PHE A 17 24.95 12.89 -13.60
N VAL A 18 24.39 13.39 -12.52
CA VAL A 18 24.84 13.14 -11.16
C VAL A 18 23.75 12.34 -10.45
N ALA A 19 24.09 11.19 -9.92
CA ALA A 19 23.17 10.37 -9.15
C ALA A 19 22.63 11.16 -7.95
N TYR A 20 21.35 10.98 -7.64
CA TYR A 20 20.66 11.69 -6.56
C TYR A 20 19.72 10.78 -5.81
N ASN A 21 19.43 11.14 -4.56
CA ASN A 21 18.53 10.39 -3.71
C ASN A 21 17.09 10.85 -3.90
N ILE A 22 16.17 9.89 -3.83
CA ILE A 22 14.73 10.11 -3.74
C ILE A 22 14.18 9.38 -2.53
N GLU A 23 13.12 9.92 -1.95
CA GLU A 23 12.30 9.25 -0.96
C GLU A 23 11.06 8.66 -1.61
N TYR A 24 10.50 7.62 -1.00
CA TYR A 24 9.35 6.90 -1.56
C TYR A 24 8.37 6.42 -0.49
N LEU A 25 7.15 6.18 -0.94
CA LEU A 25 6.13 5.39 -0.26
C LEU A 25 5.57 4.40 -1.27
N VAL A 26 5.65 3.10 -0.98
CA VAL A 26 5.11 2.02 -1.81
C VAL A 26 4.10 1.22 -0.99
N ILE A 27 2.86 1.16 -1.47
CA ILE A 27 1.78 0.43 -0.81
C ILE A 27 1.18 -0.57 -1.79
N GLY A 28 1.13 -1.86 -1.43
CA GLY A 28 0.49 -2.93 -2.19
C GLY A 28 -1.04 -2.80 -2.24
N GLY A 29 -1.71 -3.53 -3.11
CA GLY A 29 -3.18 -3.62 -3.09
C GLY A 29 -3.68 -4.37 -1.86
N GLY A 30 -4.81 -3.98 -1.29
CA GLY A 30 -5.45 -4.68 -0.17
C GLY A 30 -6.07 -6.01 -0.59
N GLY A 31 -6.26 -6.93 0.36
CA GLY A 31 -6.88 -8.23 0.15
C GLY A 31 -8.42 -8.17 0.11
N TYR A 32 -9.03 -9.18 -0.44
CA TYR A 32 -10.48 -9.37 -0.54
C TYR A 32 -11.07 -9.80 0.82
N GLY A 33 -12.16 -9.19 1.23
CA GLY A 33 -12.98 -9.65 2.35
C GLY A 33 -14.02 -10.66 1.86
N ARG A 34 -14.02 -11.88 2.42
CA ARG A 34 -14.82 -12.99 1.89
C ARG A 34 -16.30 -12.87 2.23
N VAL A 35 -17.14 -13.60 1.45
CA VAL A 35 -18.58 -13.82 1.70
C VAL A 35 -18.80 -15.04 2.62
N SER A 36 -19.92 -15.12 3.30
CA SER A 36 -20.39 -16.26 4.11
C SER A 36 -19.50 -16.58 5.32
N ALA A 37 -19.81 -16.00 6.47
CA ALA A 37 -19.08 -16.15 7.74
C ALA A 37 -17.58 -15.77 7.68
N PRO A 38 -17.28 -14.56 7.24
CA PRO A 38 -16.00 -14.23 6.68
C PRO A 38 -15.10 -13.38 7.59
N GLY A 39 -13.78 -13.56 7.38
CA GLY A 39 -12.78 -12.59 7.81
C GLY A 39 -12.67 -11.37 6.89
N GLY A 40 -12.20 -10.26 7.41
CA GLY A 40 -11.84 -9.06 6.63
C GLY A 40 -10.53 -9.26 5.87
N GLY A 41 -10.37 -8.61 4.71
CA GLY A 41 -9.11 -8.62 3.96
C GLY A 41 -8.02 -7.83 4.68
N GLY A 42 -6.76 -8.28 4.59
CA GLY A 42 -5.58 -7.57 5.09
C GLY A 42 -5.24 -6.36 4.22
N ALA A 43 -4.59 -5.36 4.77
CA ALA A 43 -4.03 -4.25 4.01
C ALA A 43 -2.87 -4.72 3.13
N GLY A 44 -2.61 -4.02 2.03
CA GLY A 44 -1.35 -4.13 1.31
C GLY A 44 -0.18 -3.74 2.21
N GLY A 45 1.00 -4.28 1.93
CA GLY A 45 2.23 -3.90 2.61
C GLY A 45 2.47 -2.40 2.51
N TYR A 46 3.26 -1.88 3.43
CA TYR A 46 3.56 -0.45 3.52
C TYR A 46 5.07 -0.27 3.68
N ARG A 47 5.72 0.30 2.67
CA ARG A 47 7.16 0.54 2.66
C ARG A 47 7.43 2.03 2.48
N ASN A 48 8.12 2.64 3.45
CA ASN A 48 8.28 4.08 3.56
C ASN A 48 9.73 4.47 3.86
N SER A 49 10.31 5.35 3.03
CA SER A 49 11.62 5.93 3.25
C SER A 49 11.58 7.43 3.59
N TYR A 50 10.37 8.01 3.71
CA TYR A 50 10.23 9.45 3.86
C TYR A 50 10.65 9.91 5.25
N SER A 51 11.67 10.77 5.30
CA SER A 51 12.17 11.36 6.55
C SER A 51 12.46 10.30 7.64
N SER A 52 11.98 10.51 8.84
CA SER A 52 12.04 9.57 9.97
C SER A 52 10.70 8.88 10.25
N GLU A 53 9.76 8.89 9.29
CA GLU A 53 8.47 8.24 9.45
C GLU A 53 8.63 6.73 9.49
N THR A 54 7.76 6.06 10.24
CA THR A 54 7.79 4.59 10.32
C THR A 54 7.38 3.95 8.99
N SER A 55 7.97 2.80 8.70
CA SER A 55 7.51 1.84 7.69
C SER A 55 6.53 0.83 8.30
N GLY A 56 6.02 -0.10 7.49
CA GLY A 56 5.04 -1.07 7.92
C GLY A 56 5.50 -1.92 9.10
N ARG A 57 4.56 -2.44 9.88
CA ARG A 57 4.77 -3.17 11.13
C ARG A 57 5.56 -2.33 12.16
N ASN A 58 5.36 -1.01 12.12
CA ASN A 58 6.03 -0.03 12.97
C ASN A 58 7.58 -0.13 12.93
N SER A 59 8.13 -0.60 11.81
CA SER A 59 9.57 -0.64 11.59
C SER A 59 10.14 0.76 11.31
N SER A 60 11.44 0.91 11.40
CA SER A 60 12.13 2.17 11.08
C SER A 60 11.88 2.59 9.62
N SER A 61 12.04 3.88 9.34
CA SER A 61 12.11 4.40 7.96
C SER A 61 13.15 3.63 7.16
N GLU A 62 12.84 3.34 5.90
CA GLU A 62 13.75 2.65 4.99
C GLU A 62 14.76 3.64 4.38
N SER A 63 15.82 3.12 3.76
CA SER A 63 16.80 3.98 3.09
C SER A 63 16.22 4.56 1.81
N ALA A 64 16.50 5.82 1.53
CA ALA A 64 16.23 6.47 0.27
C ALA A 64 16.89 5.71 -0.91
N LEU A 65 16.32 5.80 -2.10
CA LEU A 65 16.90 5.22 -3.31
C LEU A 65 17.82 6.23 -4.00
N THR A 66 19.01 5.79 -4.36
CA THR A 66 19.93 6.57 -5.21
C THR A 66 19.68 6.23 -6.67
N LEU A 67 19.18 7.18 -7.45
CA LEU A 67 18.86 6.99 -8.87
C LEU A 67 20.03 7.33 -9.76
N ALA A 68 20.26 6.51 -10.80
CA ALA A 68 21.17 6.73 -11.91
C ALA A 68 20.42 7.26 -13.13
N ASP A 69 21.15 7.62 -14.22
CA ASP A 69 20.58 7.98 -15.52
C ASP A 69 19.91 6.77 -16.19
N ALA A 70 18.74 6.39 -15.72
CA ALA A 70 18.02 5.18 -16.13
C ALA A 70 16.49 5.34 -16.07
N ASN A 71 15.78 4.40 -16.68
CA ASN A 71 14.33 4.25 -16.49
C ASN A 71 14.03 3.37 -15.29
N TYR A 72 13.04 3.80 -14.50
CA TYR A 72 12.53 3.07 -13.36
C TYR A 72 11.07 2.69 -13.61
N THR A 73 10.79 1.40 -13.50
CA THR A 73 9.44 0.86 -13.66
C THR A 73 8.69 0.97 -12.34
N ILE A 74 7.49 1.50 -12.41
CA ILE A 74 6.56 1.64 -11.30
C ILE A 74 5.41 0.68 -11.53
N THR A 75 5.21 -0.27 -10.62
CA THR A 75 4.05 -1.15 -10.61
C THR A 75 3.13 -0.75 -9.46
N VAL A 76 1.85 -0.54 -9.75
CA VAL A 76 0.82 -0.29 -8.74
C VAL A 76 -0.10 -1.49 -8.70
N GLY A 77 -0.16 -2.17 -7.55
CA GLY A 77 -0.94 -3.37 -7.34
C GLY A 77 -2.44 -3.09 -7.28
N ALA A 78 -3.22 -3.92 -7.95
CA ALA A 78 -4.68 -3.91 -7.82
C ALA A 78 -5.12 -4.48 -6.47
N GLY A 79 -6.26 -4.02 -5.96
CA GLY A 79 -6.94 -4.68 -4.84
C GLY A 79 -7.45 -6.06 -5.23
N GLY A 80 -7.47 -6.99 -4.29
CA GLY A 80 -8.02 -8.34 -4.48
C GLY A 80 -9.54 -8.29 -4.67
N SER A 81 -10.04 -9.06 -5.62
CA SER A 81 -11.49 -9.22 -5.87
C SER A 81 -12.04 -10.58 -5.45
N VAL A 82 -11.18 -11.58 -5.32
CA VAL A 82 -11.49 -12.94 -4.82
C VAL A 82 -10.29 -13.58 -4.10
N SER A 83 -9.15 -12.88 -4.05
CA SER A 83 -7.85 -13.37 -3.59
C SER A 83 -7.09 -12.27 -2.84
N ASN A 84 -5.80 -12.51 -2.59
CA ASN A 84 -4.88 -11.47 -2.15
C ASN A 84 -4.89 -10.27 -3.11
N GLY A 85 -4.54 -9.11 -2.61
CA GLY A 85 -4.16 -7.97 -3.44
C GLY A 85 -2.88 -8.27 -4.23
N SER A 86 -2.58 -7.41 -5.21
CA SER A 86 -1.34 -7.50 -6.00
C SER A 86 -0.25 -6.62 -5.41
N ASP A 87 0.99 -6.97 -5.71
CA ASP A 87 2.16 -6.22 -5.25
C ASP A 87 2.31 -4.87 -5.96
N SER A 88 2.85 -3.90 -5.23
CA SER A 88 3.37 -2.66 -5.82
C SER A 88 4.88 -2.63 -5.75
N SER A 89 5.56 -2.01 -6.73
CA SER A 89 7.02 -1.98 -6.72
C SER A 89 7.63 -0.78 -7.45
N ILE A 90 8.90 -0.51 -7.08
CA ILE A 90 9.83 0.36 -7.81
C ILE A 90 11.02 -0.51 -8.22
N SER A 91 11.32 -0.61 -9.52
CA SER A 91 12.45 -1.39 -10.02
C SER A 91 13.19 -0.65 -11.13
N GLY A 92 14.47 -0.95 -11.30
CA GLY A 92 15.30 -0.33 -12.33
C GLY A 92 16.79 -0.56 -12.09
N THR A 93 17.60 -0.06 -13.02
CA THR A 93 19.06 -0.22 -12.96
C THR A 93 19.66 0.50 -11.76
N GLY A 94 20.53 -0.15 -11.05
CA GLY A 94 21.32 0.44 -9.95
C GLY A 94 20.61 0.50 -8.60
N ILE A 95 19.36 0.02 -8.50
CA ILE A 95 18.65 -0.08 -7.23
C ILE A 95 18.25 -1.52 -6.92
N THR A 96 18.17 -1.85 -5.64
CA THR A 96 17.43 -3.04 -5.19
C THR A 96 15.94 -2.76 -5.35
N THR A 97 15.20 -3.67 -5.99
CA THR A 97 13.75 -3.53 -6.17
C THR A 97 13.05 -3.39 -4.82
N VAL A 98 12.25 -2.35 -4.67
CA VAL A 98 11.38 -2.16 -3.51
C VAL A 98 10.04 -2.78 -3.85
N THR A 99 9.66 -3.89 -3.20
CA THR A 99 8.37 -4.55 -3.40
C THR A 99 7.54 -4.49 -2.13
N SER A 100 6.33 -3.97 -2.23
CA SER A 100 5.31 -3.97 -1.20
C SER A 100 4.25 -5.00 -1.57
N LEU A 101 4.13 -6.06 -0.78
CA LEU A 101 3.26 -7.20 -1.07
C LEU A 101 1.78 -6.84 -1.00
N GLY A 102 0.95 -7.53 -1.77
CA GLY A 102 -0.50 -7.45 -1.64
C GLY A 102 -0.98 -7.95 -0.28
N GLY A 103 -2.10 -7.43 0.21
CA GLY A 103 -2.74 -7.88 1.45
C GLY A 103 -3.40 -9.25 1.31
N GLY A 104 -3.43 -10.02 2.39
CA GLY A 104 -4.05 -11.35 2.44
C GLY A 104 -5.57 -11.29 2.35
N PHE A 105 -6.20 -12.25 1.69
CA PHE A 105 -7.66 -12.40 1.66
C PHE A 105 -8.22 -12.82 3.03
N GLY A 106 -9.47 -12.48 3.34
CA GLY A 106 -10.18 -12.97 4.51
C GLY A 106 -10.52 -14.46 4.40
N GLY A 107 -10.41 -15.22 5.50
CA GLY A 107 -10.83 -16.62 5.57
C GLY A 107 -12.33 -16.80 5.42
N ARG A 108 -12.81 -18.05 5.14
CA ARG A 108 -14.21 -18.45 5.13
C ARG A 108 -14.33 -19.93 5.48
N ASP A 109 -15.50 -20.38 5.89
CA ASP A 109 -15.82 -21.80 6.08
C ASP A 109 -14.77 -22.54 6.98
N GLY A 110 -14.33 -21.94 8.07
CA GLY A 110 -13.31 -22.49 8.98
C GLY A 110 -11.86 -22.35 8.46
N GLN A 111 -11.63 -21.68 7.33
CA GLN A 111 -10.29 -21.42 6.79
C GLN A 111 -9.63 -20.22 7.45
N ALA A 112 -8.35 -20.29 7.61
CA ALA A 112 -7.51 -19.18 8.01
C ALA A 112 -7.55 -18.05 6.97
N GLY A 113 -7.26 -16.83 7.42
CA GLY A 113 -6.96 -15.72 6.52
C GLY A 113 -5.70 -15.99 5.69
N GLY A 114 -5.59 -15.39 4.51
CA GLY A 114 -4.40 -15.46 3.66
C GLY A 114 -3.26 -14.63 4.23
N ASP A 115 -2.01 -15.10 4.05
CA ASP A 115 -0.82 -14.30 4.31
C ASP A 115 -0.65 -13.20 3.26
N GLY A 116 0.02 -12.09 3.62
CA GLY A 116 0.24 -10.98 2.71
C GLY A 116 1.15 -9.90 3.27
N GLY A 117 1.15 -8.72 2.67
CA GLY A 117 1.77 -7.54 3.26
C GLY A 117 1.26 -7.31 4.68
N SER A 118 -0.07 -7.28 4.84
CA SER A 118 -0.76 -7.58 6.11
C SER A 118 -1.67 -8.79 5.91
N GLY A 119 -1.84 -9.61 6.96
CA GLY A 119 -2.63 -10.84 6.90
C GLY A 119 -4.14 -10.58 6.86
N GLY A 120 -4.90 -11.45 6.19
CA GLY A 120 -6.36 -11.45 6.23
C GLY A 120 -6.91 -12.00 7.55
N GLY A 121 -8.10 -11.61 7.97
CA GLY A 121 -8.79 -12.15 9.14
C GLY A 121 -9.25 -13.59 8.94
N GLY A 122 -9.27 -14.39 10.01
CA GLY A 122 -9.79 -15.76 10.00
C GLY A 122 -11.32 -15.80 9.96
N ALA A 123 -11.86 -16.95 9.53
CA ALA A 123 -13.30 -17.22 9.49
C ALA A 123 -13.87 -17.60 10.87
N GLU A 124 -15.16 -18.00 10.88
CA GLU A 124 -15.79 -18.63 12.04
C GLU A 124 -15.03 -19.87 12.51
N THR A 125 -15.25 -20.23 13.77
CA THR A 125 -14.80 -21.50 14.37
C THR A 125 -13.33 -21.85 14.15
N ASN A 126 -12.51 -21.55 15.16
CA ASN A 126 -11.12 -22.03 15.29
C ASN A 126 -10.15 -21.66 14.15
N SER A 127 -10.44 -20.64 13.36
CA SER A 127 -9.53 -20.22 12.31
C SER A 127 -8.68 -19.03 12.72
N ASN A 128 -7.39 -19.12 12.45
CA ASN A 128 -6.44 -18.04 12.70
C ASN A 128 -6.53 -16.98 11.57
N GLY A 129 -6.14 -15.76 11.90
CA GLY A 129 -5.79 -14.77 10.88
C GLY A 129 -4.55 -15.21 10.11
N GLY A 130 -4.38 -14.69 8.91
CA GLY A 130 -3.16 -14.83 8.11
C GLY A 130 -2.03 -14.00 8.70
N SER A 131 -0.79 -14.35 8.36
CA SER A 131 0.42 -13.65 8.79
C SER A 131 0.68 -12.40 7.95
N GLY A 132 1.09 -11.32 8.59
CA GLY A 132 1.66 -10.17 7.92
C GLY A 132 3.16 -10.35 7.69
N THR A 133 3.68 -9.68 6.66
CA THR A 133 5.10 -9.70 6.35
C THR A 133 5.86 -8.74 7.27
N SER A 134 7.02 -9.19 7.77
CA SER A 134 7.93 -8.35 8.55
C SER A 134 8.25 -7.04 7.83
N ALA A 135 8.26 -5.93 8.55
CA ALA A 135 8.49 -4.58 8.05
C ALA A 135 7.49 -4.10 6.98
N GLN A 136 6.36 -4.80 6.75
CA GLN A 136 5.35 -4.37 5.79
C GLN A 136 3.94 -4.26 6.40
N GLY A 137 3.57 -5.14 7.34
CA GLY A 137 2.27 -5.08 7.99
C GLY A 137 2.06 -6.16 9.04
N PHE A 138 0.92 -6.11 9.70
CA PHE A 138 0.56 -6.94 10.83
C PHE A 138 -0.36 -8.11 10.46
N ASP A 139 -0.50 -9.03 11.38
CA ASP A 139 -1.30 -10.25 11.22
C ASP A 139 -2.81 -9.92 11.27
N GLY A 140 -3.63 -10.75 10.65
CA GLY A 140 -5.08 -10.69 10.79
C GLY A 140 -5.53 -11.25 12.13
N GLY A 141 -6.73 -10.86 12.59
CA GLY A 141 -7.40 -11.44 13.75
C GLY A 141 -8.02 -12.81 13.45
N GLY A 142 -8.20 -13.66 14.46
CA GLY A 142 -8.92 -14.93 14.37
C GLY A 142 -10.44 -14.81 14.58
N TYR A 143 -11.19 -15.89 14.39
CA TYR A 143 -12.62 -16.00 14.75
C TYR A 143 -13.51 -14.88 14.22
N ASN A 144 -13.81 -14.85 12.94
CA ASN A 144 -14.45 -13.68 12.29
C ASN A 144 -13.61 -12.42 12.49
N GLY A 145 -12.31 -12.58 12.33
CA GLY A 145 -11.32 -11.53 12.60
C GLY A 145 -11.27 -10.47 11.51
N GLY A 146 -10.89 -9.27 11.88
CA GLY A 146 -10.52 -8.22 10.94
C GLY A 146 -9.18 -8.50 10.30
N GLY A 147 -8.94 -8.00 9.09
CA GLY A 147 -7.62 -8.05 8.46
C GLY A 147 -6.60 -7.18 9.19
N GLY A 148 -5.32 -7.55 9.13
CA GLY A 148 -4.22 -6.75 9.65
C GLY A 148 -4.04 -5.43 8.90
N GLY A 149 -3.49 -4.45 9.56
CA GLY A 149 -3.13 -3.14 8.98
C GLY A 149 -1.63 -2.89 9.04
N ALA A 150 -1.19 -1.74 8.52
CA ALA A 150 0.22 -1.39 8.52
C ALA A 150 0.77 -1.09 9.93
N SER A 151 -0.08 -0.67 10.90
CA SER A 151 0.37 -0.30 12.25
C SER A 151 -0.18 -1.16 13.39
N SER A 152 -1.14 -2.04 13.16
CA SER A 152 -1.63 -2.97 14.18
C SER A 152 -2.23 -4.24 13.58
N ASN A 153 -2.28 -5.31 14.40
CA ASN A 153 -3.03 -6.51 14.07
C ASN A 153 -4.50 -6.19 13.80
N GLY A 154 -5.16 -7.03 12.99
CA GLY A 154 -6.59 -7.15 13.00
C GLY A 154 -7.08 -7.67 14.37
N PHE A 155 -8.27 -7.28 14.79
CA PHE A 155 -8.86 -7.75 16.04
C PHE A 155 -9.61 -9.06 15.80
N ASP A 156 -9.54 -9.93 16.78
CA ASP A 156 -10.36 -11.14 16.80
C ASP A 156 -11.86 -10.76 16.86
N GLY A 157 -12.68 -11.50 16.18
CA GLY A 157 -14.12 -11.53 16.44
C GLY A 157 -14.45 -12.42 17.64
N TYR A 158 -15.66 -12.33 18.14
CA TYR A 158 -16.12 -13.19 19.23
C TYR A 158 -17.04 -14.28 18.68
N GLY A 159 -16.71 -15.55 18.96
CA GLY A 159 -17.55 -16.69 18.64
C GLY A 159 -18.83 -16.73 19.49
N ASN A 160 -19.77 -17.58 19.09
CA ASN A 160 -21.13 -17.70 19.63
C ASN A 160 -21.28 -17.86 21.17
N ASN A 161 -20.22 -18.06 21.93
CA ASN A 161 -20.27 -18.37 23.36
C ASN A 161 -20.05 -17.16 24.30
N GLN A 162 -19.80 -15.95 23.76
CA GLN A 162 -19.46 -14.77 24.59
C GLN A 162 -20.54 -13.66 24.57
N GLY A 163 -21.65 -13.86 23.85
CA GLY A 163 -22.75 -12.90 23.85
C GLY A 163 -22.44 -11.52 23.26
N LEU A 164 -21.31 -11.36 22.60
CA LEU A 164 -20.91 -10.11 21.98
C LEU A 164 -21.10 -10.19 20.44
N PRO A 165 -21.92 -9.33 19.85
CA PRO A 165 -22.39 -9.45 18.46
C PRO A 165 -21.47 -8.80 17.43
N ASN A 166 -20.16 -8.77 17.62
CA ASN A 166 -19.28 -7.98 16.74
C ASN A 166 -18.22 -8.82 16.05
N GLY A 167 -18.17 -8.78 14.72
CA GLY A 167 -17.00 -9.21 13.96
C GLY A 167 -15.76 -8.39 14.32
N GLY A 168 -14.56 -8.93 14.11
CA GLY A 168 -13.29 -8.27 14.40
C GLY A 168 -13.11 -6.98 13.60
N LYS A 169 -12.62 -5.93 14.24
CA LYS A 169 -12.24 -4.68 13.60
C LYS A 169 -10.96 -4.86 12.80
N GLY A 170 -10.83 -4.24 11.64
CA GLY A 170 -9.57 -4.20 10.90
C GLY A 170 -8.45 -3.48 11.66
N GLY A 171 -7.21 -3.89 11.41
CA GLY A 171 -6.01 -3.23 11.93
C GLY A 171 -5.82 -1.82 11.37
N SER A 172 -5.18 -0.96 12.13
CA SER A 172 -4.98 0.44 11.79
C SER A 172 -3.93 0.61 10.67
N GLY A 173 -4.11 1.64 9.85
CA GLY A 173 -3.12 2.09 8.87
C GLY A 173 -2.02 2.95 9.49
N LEU A 174 -1.07 3.35 8.65
CA LEU A 174 0.00 4.31 8.97
C LEU A 174 -0.22 5.63 8.23
N ALA A 175 0.12 6.72 8.90
CA ALA A 175 0.13 8.05 8.31
C ALA A 175 1.50 8.36 7.70
N SER A 176 1.51 9.07 6.57
CA SER A 176 2.71 9.68 5.99
C SER A 176 2.39 11.06 5.46
N SER A 177 3.34 11.97 5.64
CA SER A 177 3.31 13.34 5.14
C SER A 177 4.11 13.52 3.83
N ILE A 178 4.48 12.43 3.16
CA ILE A 178 5.26 12.46 1.90
C ILE A 178 4.59 13.32 0.81
N THR A 179 3.25 13.44 0.84
CA THR A 179 2.47 14.30 -0.07
C THR A 179 2.26 15.73 0.45
N ALA A 180 3.09 16.18 1.38
CA ALA A 180 3.00 17.49 2.07
C ALA A 180 1.80 17.64 3.03
N SER A 181 0.95 16.65 3.15
CA SER A 181 -0.12 16.56 4.15
C SER A 181 -0.19 15.14 4.70
N SER A 182 -0.53 15.01 5.99
CA SER A 182 -0.61 13.71 6.64
C SER A 182 -1.82 12.94 6.11
N VAL A 183 -1.57 11.77 5.49
CA VAL A 183 -2.58 10.86 4.96
C VAL A 183 -2.36 9.46 5.50
N THR A 184 -3.36 8.92 6.21
CA THR A 184 -3.33 7.54 6.71
C THR A 184 -3.75 6.57 5.61
N ARG A 185 -2.99 5.47 5.42
CA ARG A 185 -3.22 4.43 4.40
C ARG A 185 -2.99 3.04 4.97
N ALA A 186 -3.34 2.01 4.22
CA ALA A 186 -3.09 0.61 4.52
C ALA A 186 -3.69 0.12 5.85
N SER A 187 -4.99 0.33 6.05
CA SER A 187 -5.74 -0.31 7.14
C SER A 187 -6.45 -1.58 6.66
N GLY A 188 -6.59 -2.55 7.56
CA GLY A 188 -7.31 -3.79 7.29
C GLY A 188 -8.82 -3.60 7.18
N GLY A 189 -9.50 -4.52 6.50
CA GLY A 189 -10.96 -4.60 6.43
C GLY A 189 -11.55 -5.21 7.69
N SER A 190 -12.76 -4.76 8.06
CA SER A 190 -13.49 -5.30 9.21
C SER A 190 -14.21 -6.60 8.85
N ALA A 191 -14.36 -7.48 9.82
CA ALA A 191 -15.16 -8.69 9.68
C ALA A 191 -16.65 -8.45 9.96
N TYR A 192 -17.45 -9.48 9.65
CA TYR A 192 -18.90 -9.50 9.81
C TYR A 192 -19.33 -10.63 10.74
N TYR A 193 -20.35 -10.41 11.53
CA TYR A 193 -20.93 -11.43 12.41
C TYR A 193 -22.41 -11.67 12.13
N TYR A 194 -22.78 -12.93 11.96
CA TYR A 194 -24.18 -13.39 11.79
C TYR A 194 -24.85 -13.64 13.14
N ALA A 195 -25.28 -12.60 13.83
CA ALA A 195 -26.17 -12.74 14.99
C ALA A 195 -27.58 -12.23 14.63
N PRO A 196 -28.60 -12.36 15.50
CA PRO A 196 -29.96 -11.91 15.19
C PRO A 196 -30.06 -10.44 14.71
N ALA A 197 -29.03 -9.63 14.97
CA ALA A 197 -28.84 -8.31 14.37
C ALA A 197 -27.40 -8.25 13.81
N PRO A 198 -27.20 -8.51 12.51
CA PRO A 198 -25.88 -8.53 11.89
C PRO A 198 -25.20 -7.16 12.00
N THR A 199 -24.03 -7.10 12.61
CA THR A 199 -23.26 -5.87 12.77
C THR A 199 -21.85 -6.03 12.22
N ARG A 200 -21.38 -5.05 11.44
CA ARG A 200 -19.98 -4.89 11.08
C ARG A 200 -19.32 -3.90 12.04
N SER A 201 -18.06 -4.12 12.32
CA SER A 201 -17.27 -3.10 12.98
C SER A 201 -17.11 -1.87 12.12
N ALA A 202 -16.95 -0.71 12.74
CA ALA A 202 -16.78 0.56 12.06
C ALA A 202 -15.60 0.54 11.06
N ASN A 203 -15.64 1.41 10.06
CA ASN A 203 -14.52 1.64 9.17
C ASN A 203 -13.27 2.04 9.97
N VAL A 204 -12.12 1.62 9.46
CA VAL A 204 -10.82 2.00 10.03
C VAL A 204 -10.21 3.11 9.19
N THR A 205 -9.67 4.14 9.84
CA THR A 205 -8.93 5.20 9.13
C THR A 205 -7.74 4.61 8.39
N GLY A 206 -7.62 4.91 7.10
CA GLY A 206 -6.56 4.35 6.24
C GLY A 206 -7.09 3.49 5.10
N GLY A 207 -8.38 3.55 4.83
CA GLY A 207 -9.01 3.00 3.63
C GLY A 207 -9.51 1.56 3.73
N GLY A 208 -9.49 0.94 4.92
CA GLY A 208 -10.11 -0.40 5.09
C GLY A 208 -11.63 -0.32 5.04
N GLY A 209 -12.26 -1.33 4.43
CA GLY A 209 -13.72 -1.47 4.40
C GLY A 209 -14.31 -1.75 5.78
N GLY A 210 -15.54 -1.35 6.02
CA GLY A 210 -16.25 -1.54 7.30
C GLY A 210 -17.77 -1.38 7.15
N ALA A 211 -18.43 -0.93 8.20
CA ALA A 211 -19.90 -0.90 8.28
C ALA A 211 -20.58 -0.06 7.19
N SER A 212 -20.00 1.07 6.81
CA SER A 212 -20.56 1.98 5.81
C SER A 212 -19.94 1.82 4.40
N GLN A 213 -18.83 1.11 4.28
CA GLN A 213 -18.11 0.90 3.02
C GLN A 213 -17.52 -0.50 3.01
N THR A 214 -18.03 -1.37 2.14
CA THR A 214 -17.54 -2.75 2.05
C THR A 214 -16.17 -2.86 1.38
N ASN A 215 -15.92 -2.10 0.32
CA ASN A 215 -14.65 -2.13 -0.39
C ASN A 215 -13.57 -1.30 0.34
N GLY A 216 -12.33 -1.75 0.24
CA GLY A 216 -11.18 -0.91 0.56
C GLY A 216 -11.12 0.30 -0.36
N ALA A 217 -10.72 1.46 0.15
CA ALA A 217 -10.62 2.66 -0.64
C ALA A 217 -9.50 2.56 -1.69
N ALA A 218 -9.74 3.02 -2.90
CA ALA A 218 -8.74 3.06 -3.96
C ALA A 218 -7.51 3.90 -3.55
N ASN A 219 -6.34 3.49 -4.03
CA ASN A 219 -5.05 4.19 -3.82
C ASN A 219 -4.63 4.30 -2.35
N THR A 220 -5.13 3.40 -1.51
CA THR A 220 -4.78 3.31 -0.08
C THR A 220 -4.18 1.98 0.31
N GLY A 221 -4.36 0.93 -0.50
CA GLY A 221 -4.02 -0.43 -0.11
C GLY A 221 -4.89 -0.98 1.02
N GLY A 222 -6.05 -0.40 1.28
CA GLY A 222 -6.98 -0.83 2.33
C GLY A 222 -7.60 -2.19 2.02
N GLY A 223 -7.71 -3.09 3.02
CA GLY A 223 -8.38 -4.39 2.89
C GLY A 223 -9.89 -4.23 2.72
N GLY A 224 -10.54 -5.13 1.97
CA GLY A 224 -12.01 -5.20 1.85
C GLY A 224 -12.66 -5.71 3.14
N ALA A 225 -13.83 -5.16 3.50
CA ALA A 225 -14.60 -5.74 4.60
C ALA A 225 -15.14 -7.10 4.21
N ALA A 226 -15.41 -7.92 5.21
CA ALA A 226 -16.18 -9.14 5.07
C ALA A 226 -17.49 -8.89 4.29
N ASP A 227 -18.11 -9.99 3.78
CA ASP A 227 -19.29 -9.95 2.93
C ASP A 227 -19.01 -9.44 1.49
N GLY A 228 -17.87 -9.81 0.96
CA GLY A 228 -17.53 -9.60 -0.45
C GLY A 228 -16.87 -8.26 -0.77
N GLY A 229 -16.38 -7.55 0.21
CA GLY A 229 -15.64 -6.31 -0.02
C GLY A 229 -14.34 -6.52 -0.79
N GLN A 230 -14.16 -5.84 -1.92
CA GLN A 230 -12.90 -5.85 -2.66
C GLN A 230 -11.85 -5.04 -1.93
N GLY A 231 -10.58 -5.45 -2.02
CA GLY A 231 -9.47 -4.62 -1.56
C GLY A 231 -9.32 -3.34 -2.37
N GLY A 232 -8.80 -2.29 -1.77
CA GLY A 232 -8.42 -1.05 -2.46
C GLY A 232 -7.10 -1.23 -3.22
N SER A 233 -6.94 -0.55 -4.36
CA SER A 233 -5.65 -0.52 -5.07
C SER A 233 -4.54 0.08 -4.20
N GLY A 234 -3.30 -0.30 -4.48
CA GLY A 234 -2.10 0.31 -3.92
C GLY A 234 -1.81 1.70 -4.48
N VAL A 235 -0.69 2.24 -4.10
CA VAL A 235 -0.16 3.53 -4.59
C VAL A 235 1.37 3.51 -4.50
N VAL A 236 2.03 4.18 -5.45
CA VAL A 236 3.47 4.47 -5.36
C VAL A 236 3.67 5.98 -5.42
N ILE A 237 4.42 6.51 -4.46
CA ILE A 237 4.73 7.94 -4.37
C ILE A 237 6.25 8.09 -4.35
N LEU A 238 6.76 8.97 -5.23
CA LEU A 238 8.16 9.37 -5.27
C LEU A 238 8.27 10.84 -4.87
N ARG A 239 9.22 11.17 -4.01
CA ARG A 239 9.57 12.54 -3.66
C ARG A 239 11.00 12.83 -4.09
N ILE A 240 11.15 13.76 -5.03
CA ILE A 240 12.34 13.99 -5.83
C ILE A 240 12.77 15.44 -5.65
N PRO A 241 14.06 15.77 -5.38
CA PRO A 241 14.51 17.15 -5.43
C PRO A 241 14.16 17.78 -6.79
N THR A 242 13.42 18.88 -6.80
CA THR A 242 12.91 19.52 -8.02
C THR A 242 14.00 19.83 -9.05
N ALA A 243 15.21 20.18 -8.56
CA ALA A 243 16.36 20.42 -9.41
C ALA A 243 16.84 19.19 -10.22
N ASN A 244 16.41 17.97 -9.81
CA ASN A 244 16.75 16.69 -10.43
C ASN A 244 15.57 16.07 -11.19
N TYR A 245 14.37 16.65 -11.08
CA TYR A 245 13.19 16.11 -11.75
C TYR A 245 13.28 16.30 -13.27
N SER A 246 13.31 15.20 -14.01
CA SER A 246 13.48 15.20 -15.47
C SER A 246 12.22 15.61 -16.25
N GLY A 247 11.05 15.58 -15.63
CA GLY A 247 9.77 15.78 -16.29
C GLY A 247 9.28 14.60 -17.14
N THR A 248 10.03 13.48 -17.20
CA THR A 248 9.71 12.35 -18.08
C THR A 248 9.09 11.19 -17.30
N THR A 249 7.80 10.97 -17.50
CA THR A 249 7.03 9.89 -16.86
C THR A 249 6.10 9.21 -17.86
N THR A 250 5.67 7.98 -17.53
CA THR A 250 4.51 7.32 -18.16
C THR A 250 3.51 6.92 -17.07
N GLY A 251 2.28 6.52 -17.45
CA GLY A 251 1.23 6.14 -16.51
C GLY A 251 0.53 7.32 -15.83
N SER A 252 0.74 8.53 -16.32
CA SER A 252 0.03 9.76 -15.90
C SER A 252 0.00 9.99 -14.38
N PRO A 253 1.15 9.97 -13.67
CA PRO A 253 1.15 10.29 -12.25
C PRO A 253 0.67 11.73 -12.01
N THR A 254 0.02 11.96 -10.88
CA THR A 254 -0.20 13.32 -10.42
C THR A 254 1.14 13.94 -10.01
N VAL A 255 1.44 15.13 -10.51
CA VAL A 255 2.66 15.89 -10.21
C VAL A 255 2.30 17.08 -9.34
N ALA A 256 2.95 17.20 -8.19
CA ALA A 256 2.82 18.33 -7.26
C ALA A 256 4.21 18.81 -6.81
N THR A 257 4.30 20.00 -6.24
CA THR A 257 5.53 20.51 -5.64
C THR A 257 5.30 20.87 -4.18
N SER A 258 6.33 20.66 -3.35
CA SER A 258 6.31 21.03 -1.94
C SER A 258 7.72 21.43 -1.50
N GLY A 259 7.92 22.71 -1.19
CA GLY A 259 9.24 23.24 -0.91
C GLY A 259 10.18 23.07 -2.12
N SER A 260 11.29 22.42 -1.90
CA SER A 260 12.31 22.10 -2.93
C SER A 260 12.07 20.78 -3.67
N ASP A 261 10.95 20.10 -3.42
CA ASP A 261 10.70 18.75 -3.94
C ASP A 261 9.52 18.70 -4.90
N THR A 262 9.64 17.84 -5.90
CA THR A 262 8.56 17.40 -6.80
C THR A 262 8.07 16.04 -6.32
N ILE A 263 6.75 15.90 -6.22
CA ILE A 263 6.06 14.71 -5.72
C ILE A 263 5.29 14.08 -6.88
N LEU A 264 5.61 12.82 -7.18
CA LEU A 264 4.89 12.01 -8.19
C LEU A 264 4.02 11.00 -7.46
N THR A 265 2.71 11.03 -7.69
CA THR A 265 1.77 10.03 -7.14
C THR A 265 1.23 9.17 -8.27
N PHE A 266 1.65 7.90 -8.29
CA PHE A 266 1.20 6.88 -9.23
C PHE A 266 0.03 6.11 -8.64
N THR A 267 -1.14 6.24 -9.24
CA THR A 267 -2.35 5.46 -8.94
C THR A 267 -2.59 4.33 -9.95
N GLY A 268 -1.76 4.22 -10.95
CA GLY A 268 -1.64 3.18 -11.96
C GLY A 268 -0.18 2.95 -12.30
N SER A 269 0.15 1.81 -12.90
CA SER A 269 1.52 1.47 -13.29
C SER A 269 2.06 2.41 -14.36
N GLY A 270 3.37 2.63 -14.33
CA GLY A 270 4.03 3.54 -15.26
C GLY A 270 5.54 3.50 -15.12
N SER A 271 6.20 4.60 -15.42
CA SER A 271 7.65 4.73 -15.28
C SER A 271 8.06 6.16 -14.95
N TYR A 272 9.26 6.28 -14.40
CA TYR A 272 9.98 7.54 -14.22
C TYR A 272 11.36 7.41 -14.85
N ARG A 273 11.77 8.40 -15.66
CA ARG A 273 13.12 8.53 -16.19
C ARG A 273 13.90 9.53 -15.34
N ALA A 274 14.97 9.05 -14.68
CA ALA A 274 15.86 9.91 -13.92
C ALA A 274 16.89 10.61 -14.80
#